data_cfd53502b1e48f850ea20aec0d4065bb
#
_entry.id   cfd53502b1e48f850ea20aec0d4065bb
#
_cell.length_a   1.000
_cell.length_b   1.000
_cell.length_c   1.000
_cell.angle_alpha   90.00
_cell.angle_beta   90.00
_cell.angle_gamma   90.00
#
_symmetry.space_group_name_H-M   'P 1'
#
loop_
_entity.id
_entity.type
_entity.pdbx_description
1 polymer ?
#
loop_
_entity_poly.entity_id
_entity_poly.type
_entity_poly.pdbx_seq_one_letter_code
_entity_poly.pdbx_strand_id
1 'polypeptide(L)'
;FADLLVIQPNAAWVDQRLSLLVAALSDILKPKSVVVNGAGRARVLEGLDDARFMALGDIPAEAIEVAMNGAVYFADVAEGQKTGIFYDQRPNHKFVQDLAQGKSVLDVFSHVGGFGLAAMANDAASVTCVDGSKPALSLASRGAVATRAETPFEAIKGDAFDVMGELAGQGKTYELVIC
;
A
#
# COMPACT_ATOMS: atom_id res chain seq x y z
N PHE A 1 -10.45 3.35 -5.41
CA PHE A 1 -10.63 1.91 -5.23
C PHE A 1 -11.96 1.47 -5.88
N ALA A 2 -12.01 1.41 -7.22
CA ALA A 2 -13.25 1.10 -7.94
C ALA A 2 -14.45 1.91 -7.42
N ASP A 3 -15.38 1.27 -6.70
CA ASP A 3 -16.58 1.89 -6.18
C ASP A 3 -16.42 2.52 -4.78
N LEU A 4 -15.21 2.49 -4.22
CA LEU A 4 -14.91 3.07 -2.91
C LEU A 4 -14.03 4.33 -3.05
N LEU A 5 -14.44 5.41 -2.43
CA LEU A 5 -13.65 6.63 -2.25
C LEU A 5 -13.09 6.69 -0.83
N VAL A 6 -11.78 6.97 -0.70
CA VAL A 6 -11.15 7.25 0.58
C VAL A 6 -10.70 8.70 0.61
N ILE A 7 -11.11 9.44 1.63
CA ILE A 7 -10.76 10.85 1.83
C ILE A 7 -9.91 10.96 3.09
N GLN A 8 -8.74 11.59 2.97
CA GLN A 8 -7.87 11.90 4.10
C GLN A 8 -7.76 13.41 4.31
N PRO A 9 -8.62 14.02 5.15
CA PRO A 9 -8.64 15.45 5.40
C PRO A 9 -7.57 15.82 6.42
N ASN A 10 -6.39 16.25 5.98
CA ASN A 10 -5.26 16.57 6.85
C ASN A 10 -5.17 18.04 7.25
N ALA A 11 -5.90 18.94 6.56
CA ALA A 11 -5.85 20.38 6.80
C ALA A 11 -7.18 20.89 7.39
N ALA A 12 -7.10 21.82 8.35
CA ALA A 12 -8.27 22.35 9.04
C ALA A 12 -9.32 22.97 8.08
N TRP A 13 -8.88 23.66 7.03
CA TRP A 13 -9.81 24.24 6.05
C TRP A 13 -10.56 23.16 5.23
N VAL A 14 -9.94 22.02 4.99
CA VAL A 14 -10.57 20.84 4.34
C VAL A 14 -11.58 20.21 5.29
N ASP A 15 -11.19 20.02 6.54
CA ASP A 15 -12.04 19.43 7.59
C ASP A 15 -13.33 20.23 7.78
N GLN A 16 -13.24 21.55 7.84
CA GLN A 16 -14.40 22.45 7.93
C GLN A 16 -15.37 22.35 6.75
N ARG A 17 -14.91 21.87 5.61
CA ARG A 17 -15.70 21.73 4.35
C ARG A 17 -15.91 20.29 3.94
N LEU A 18 -15.62 19.34 4.85
CA LEU A 18 -15.62 17.92 4.52
C LEU A 18 -16.96 17.45 3.98
N SER A 19 -18.09 17.89 4.55
CA SER A 19 -19.43 17.52 4.07
C SER A 19 -19.68 17.98 2.63
N LEU A 20 -19.23 19.19 2.29
CA LEU A 20 -19.34 19.72 0.93
C LEU A 20 -18.47 18.94 -0.06
N LEU A 21 -17.23 18.60 0.36
CA LEU A 21 -16.32 17.80 -0.45
C LEU A 21 -16.88 16.38 -0.68
N VAL A 22 -17.38 15.73 0.35
CA VAL A 22 -18.02 14.42 0.24
C VAL A 22 -19.19 14.47 -0.74
N ALA A 23 -20.07 15.46 -0.62
CA ALA A 23 -21.22 15.63 -1.50
C ALA A 23 -20.79 15.84 -2.97
N ALA A 24 -19.84 16.76 -3.21
CA ALA A 24 -19.35 17.06 -4.56
C ALA A 24 -18.64 15.86 -5.20
N LEU A 25 -17.77 15.19 -4.46
CA LEU A 25 -17.05 14.01 -4.96
C LEU A 25 -18.00 12.84 -5.19
N SER A 26 -18.99 12.65 -4.31
CA SER A 26 -20.01 11.61 -4.50
C SER A 26 -20.88 11.87 -5.72
N ASP A 27 -21.19 13.13 -6.00
CA ASP A 27 -21.96 13.51 -7.19
C ASP A 27 -21.18 13.27 -8.50
N ILE A 28 -19.91 13.59 -8.52
CA ILE A 28 -19.03 13.44 -9.70
C ILE A 28 -18.66 11.98 -9.94
N LEU A 29 -18.21 11.28 -8.89
CA LEU A 29 -17.60 9.95 -9.00
C LEU A 29 -18.59 8.80 -8.83
N LYS A 30 -19.77 9.09 -8.24
CA LYS A 30 -20.82 8.10 -7.95
C LYS A 30 -20.30 6.82 -7.22
N PRO A 31 -19.46 6.96 -6.16
CA PRO A 31 -18.96 5.80 -5.43
C PRO A 31 -20.11 5.11 -4.68
N LYS A 32 -19.99 3.81 -4.43
CA LYS A 32 -20.90 3.07 -3.55
C LYS A 32 -20.63 3.34 -2.08
N SER A 33 -19.36 3.61 -1.75
CA SER A 33 -18.94 3.87 -0.37
C SER A 33 -17.91 5.01 -0.31
N VAL A 34 -17.95 5.80 0.76
CA VAL A 34 -16.99 6.87 1.05
C VAL A 34 -16.49 6.72 2.48
N VAL A 35 -15.21 6.44 2.62
CA VAL A 35 -14.48 6.38 3.91
C VAL A 35 -13.77 7.69 4.14
N VAL A 36 -13.94 8.28 5.30
CA VAL A 36 -13.09 9.35 5.82
C VAL A 36 -12.08 8.73 6.78
N ASN A 37 -10.79 8.81 6.44
CA ASN A 37 -9.69 8.33 7.27
C ASN A 37 -8.78 9.52 7.61
N GLY A 38 -9.27 10.42 8.45
CA GLY A 38 -8.55 11.57 8.96
C GLY A 38 -7.85 11.24 10.27
N ALA A 39 -6.62 10.77 10.19
CA ALA A 39 -5.80 10.46 11.36
C ALA A 39 -4.32 10.78 11.12
N GLY A 40 -3.60 11.00 12.22
CA GLY A 40 -2.16 11.13 12.21
C GLY A 40 -1.62 12.53 12.47
N ARG A 41 -0.28 12.63 12.47
CA ARG A 41 0.46 13.81 12.92
C ARG A 41 0.05 15.12 12.21
N ALA A 42 -0.29 15.06 10.94
CA ALA A 42 -0.67 16.27 10.20
C ALA A 42 -1.91 16.94 10.79
N ARG A 43 -2.91 16.15 11.21
CA ARG A 43 -4.12 16.67 11.86
C ARG A 43 -3.81 17.29 13.23
N VAL A 44 -2.99 16.64 14.03
CA VAL A 44 -2.56 17.16 15.33
C VAL A 44 -1.88 18.52 15.18
N LEU A 45 -1.03 18.72 14.17
CA LEU A 45 -0.38 19.99 13.88
C LEU A 45 -1.37 21.10 13.48
N GLU A 46 -2.51 20.73 12.89
CA GLU A 46 -3.61 21.63 12.53
C GLU A 46 -4.63 21.83 13.67
N GLY A 47 -4.38 21.23 14.84
CA GLY A 47 -5.30 21.30 16.00
C GLY A 47 -6.59 20.50 15.81
N LEU A 48 -6.55 19.44 15.00
CA LEU A 48 -7.68 18.58 14.72
C LEU A 48 -7.55 17.24 15.42
N ASP A 49 -8.67 16.72 15.92
CA ASP A 49 -8.80 15.35 16.42
C ASP A 49 -8.84 14.35 15.27
N ASP A 50 -8.54 13.08 15.56
CA ASP A 50 -8.73 12.00 14.61
C ASP A 50 -10.21 11.88 14.23
N ALA A 51 -10.48 11.73 12.93
CA ALA A 51 -11.81 11.57 12.36
C ALA A 51 -11.83 10.38 11.41
N ARG A 52 -12.30 9.22 11.88
CA ARG A 52 -12.47 8.01 11.06
C ARG A 52 -13.93 7.60 11.06
N PHE A 53 -14.58 7.65 9.92
CA PHE A 53 -15.99 7.28 9.79
C PHE A 53 -16.39 7.00 8.34
N MET A 54 -17.53 6.34 8.20
CA MET A 54 -18.19 6.21 6.91
C MET A 54 -19.05 7.43 6.63
N ALA A 55 -18.80 8.08 5.50
CA ALA A 55 -19.63 9.19 5.01
C ALA A 55 -20.75 8.69 4.08
N LEU A 56 -20.56 7.52 3.44
CA LEU A 56 -21.56 6.86 2.58
C LEU A 56 -21.29 5.35 2.54
N GLY A 57 -22.35 4.53 2.55
CA GLY A 57 -22.26 3.08 2.42
C GLY A 57 -21.63 2.39 3.64
N ASP A 58 -21.10 1.20 3.42
CA ASP A 58 -20.53 0.35 4.46
C ASP A 58 -19.00 0.21 4.32
N ILE A 59 -18.30 0.04 5.45
CA ILE A 59 -16.87 -0.31 5.47
C ILE A 59 -16.71 -1.74 4.96
N PRO A 60 -15.81 -1.99 4.00
CA PRO A 60 -15.43 -3.34 3.66
C PRO A 60 -14.90 -4.08 4.90
N ALA A 61 -15.44 -5.26 5.17
CA ALA A 61 -15.00 -6.09 6.30
C ALA A 61 -13.56 -6.63 6.12
N GLU A 62 -13.06 -6.60 4.90
CA GLU A 62 -11.75 -7.11 4.52
C GLU A 62 -10.96 -6.08 3.69
N ALA A 63 -9.65 -6.30 3.59
CA ALA A 63 -8.79 -5.53 2.71
C ALA A 63 -9.26 -5.63 1.25
N ILE A 64 -9.27 -4.50 0.57
CA ILE A 64 -9.77 -4.36 -0.81
C ILE A 64 -8.70 -4.81 -1.78
N GLU A 65 -9.10 -5.59 -2.77
CA GLU A 65 -8.25 -5.95 -3.89
C GLU A 65 -8.08 -4.76 -4.85
N VAL A 66 -6.84 -4.51 -5.26
CA VAL A 66 -6.46 -3.43 -6.17
C VAL A 66 -5.56 -3.96 -7.27
N ALA A 67 -6.04 -3.99 -8.49
CA ALA A 67 -5.21 -4.33 -9.66
C ALA A 67 -4.47 -3.08 -10.17
N MET A 68 -3.14 -3.15 -10.25
CA MET A 68 -2.29 -2.05 -10.72
C MET A 68 -1.00 -2.58 -11.33
N ASN A 69 -0.63 -2.09 -12.52
CA ASN A 69 0.59 -2.51 -13.25
C ASN A 69 0.72 -4.03 -13.43
N GLY A 70 -0.39 -4.75 -13.60
CA GLY A 70 -0.39 -6.22 -13.75
C GLY A 70 -0.23 -7.00 -12.45
N ALA A 71 -0.01 -6.34 -11.32
CA ALA A 71 0.02 -6.94 -9.98
C ALA A 71 -1.32 -6.77 -9.27
N VAL A 72 -1.58 -7.65 -8.30
CA VAL A 72 -2.72 -7.58 -7.39
C VAL A 72 -2.23 -7.19 -6.00
N TYR A 73 -2.78 -6.13 -5.47
CA TYR A 73 -2.49 -5.61 -4.13
C TYR A 73 -3.72 -5.76 -3.23
N PHE A 74 -3.50 -5.76 -1.93
CA PHE A 74 -4.57 -5.66 -0.95
C PHE A 74 -4.37 -4.41 -0.10
N ALA A 75 -5.41 -3.57 0.01
CA ALA A 75 -5.39 -2.31 0.74
C ALA A 75 -6.37 -2.35 1.91
N ASP A 76 -5.87 -2.14 3.12
CA ASP A 76 -6.72 -1.88 4.28
C ASP A 76 -7.03 -0.38 4.33
N VAL A 77 -8.23 -0.02 3.90
CA VAL A 77 -8.68 1.37 3.81
C VAL A 77 -9.24 1.92 5.13
N ALA A 78 -9.57 1.04 6.06
CA ALA A 78 -10.11 1.41 7.37
C ALA A 78 -9.01 1.70 8.39
N GLU A 79 -8.04 0.78 8.51
CA GLU A 79 -7.00 0.81 9.56
C GLU A 79 -5.59 1.01 8.99
N GLY A 80 -5.40 0.81 7.68
CA GLY A 80 -4.11 0.90 7.01
C GLY A 80 -3.48 2.29 7.04
N GLN A 81 -2.16 2.34 6.95
CA GLN A 81 -1.44 3.61 6.80
C GLN A 81 -1.90 4.35 5.55
N LYS A 82 -2.01 5.66 5.65
CA LYS A 82 -2.54 6.54 4.59
C LYS A 82 -3.92 6.04 4.14
N THR A 83 -4.07 5.74 2.85
CA THR A 83 -5.30 5.21 2.26
C THR A 83 -5.19 3.71 1.94
N GLY A 84 -4.27 2.99 2.58
CA GLY A 84 -4.03 1.56 2.38
C GLY A 84 -3.04 1.21 1.28
N ILE A 85 -2.81 2.10 0.31
CA ILE A 85 -1.82 1.96 -0.77
C ILE A 85 -1.34 3.33 -1.25
N PHE A 86 -0.11 3.39 -1.77
CA PHE A 86 0.51 4.62 -2.30
C PHE A 86 0.28 4.72 -3.81
N TYR A 87 -0.86 5.25 -4.25
CA TYR A 87 -1.18 5.41 -5.68
C TYR A 87 -0.23 6.36 -6.42
N ASP A 88 0.32 7.34 -5.74
CA ASP A 88 1.31 8.28 -6.27
C ASP A 88 2.62 7.59 -6.69
N GLN A 89 2.92 6.41 -6.12
CA GLN A 89 4.08 5.59 -6.49
C GLN A 89 3.86 4.71 -7.74
N ARG A 90 2.68 4.69 -8.32
CA ARG A 90 2.36 3.85 -9.49
C ARG A 90 3.35 3.96 -10.65
N PRO A 91 3.82 5.17 -11.07
CA PRO A 91 4.85 5.29 -12.10
C PRO A 91 6.19 4.70 -11.66
N ASN A 92 6.58 4.87 -10.39
CA ASN A 92 7.81 4.31 -9.84
C ASN A 92 7.74 2.78 -9.73
N HIS A 93 6.57 2.23 -9.33
CA HIS A 93 6.35 0.78 -9.37
C HIS A 93 6.53 0.24 -10.79
N LYS A 94 6.00 0.95 -11.81
CA LYS A 94 6.17 0.55 -13.22
C LYS A 94 7.63 0.60 -13.66
N PHE A 95 8.38 1.64 -13.27
CA PHE A 95 9.80 1.74 -13.56
C PHE A 95 10.60 0.57 -12.99
N VAL A 96 10.40 0.25 -11.70
CA VAL A 96 11.06 -0.91 -11.05
C VAL A 96 10.63 -2.21 -11.70
N GLN A 97 9.34 -2.37 -12.00
CA GLN A 97 8.81 -3.52 -12.72
C GLN A 97 9.58 -3.81 -14.01
N ASP A 98 9.85 -2.78 -14.82
CA ASP A 98 10.56 -2.92 -16.10
C ASP A 98 12.02 -3.35 -15.93
N LEU A 99 12.62 -3.14 -14.76
CA LEU A 99 13.98 -3.56 -14.43
C LEU A 99 14.06 -4.96 -13.82
N ALA A 100 12.93 -5.55 -13.39
CA ALA A 100 12.91 -6.70 -12.49
C ALA A 100 12.95 -8.07 -13.19
N GLN A 101 12.73 -8.12 -14.50
CA GLN A 101 12.61 -9.39 -15.23
C GLN A 101 13.82 -10.32 -15.01
N GLY A 102 13.56 -11.52 -14.53
CA GLY A 102 14.56 -12.56 -14.26
C GLY A 102 15.49 -12.27 -13.09
N LYS A 103 15.26 -11.21 -12.30
CA LYS A 103 16.13 -10.78 -11.21
C LYS A 103 15.63 -11.19 -9.84
N SER A 104 16.57 -11.39 -8.91
CA SER A 104 16.30 -11.44 -7.49
C SER A 104 16.11 -10.02 -6.94
N VAL A 105 14.98 -9.78 -6.28
CA VAL A 105 14.55 -8.44 -5.83
C VAL A 105 14.44 -8.37 -4.33
N LEU A 106 14.99 -7.30 -3.73
CA LEU A 106 14.78 -6.93 -2.32
C LEU A 106 14.02 -5.59 -2.27
N ASP A 107 12.81 -5.61 -1.70
CA ASP A 107 11.96 -4.45 -1.47
C ASP A 107 11.97 -4.13 0.03
N VAL A 108 12.69 -3.08 0.41
CA VAL A 108 12.84 -2.64 1.81
C VAL A 108 11.89 -1.47 2.07
N PHE A 109 11.26 -1.45 3.24
CA PHE A 109 10.13 -0.58 3.57
C PHE A 109 8.93 -0.87 2.65
N SER A 110 8.73 -2.16 2.37
CA SER A 110 7.84 -2.63 1.31
C SER A 110 6.36 -2.32 1.54
N HIS A 111 5.94 -2.04 2.80
CA HIS A 111 4.53 -1.87 3.18
C HIS A 111 3.70 -3.07 2.68
N VAL A 112 2.70 -2.86 1.83
CA VAL A 112 1.88 -3.93 1.23
C VAL A 112 2.53 -4.54 -0.02
N GLY A 113 3.85 -4.41 -0.18
CA GLY A 113 4.62 -4.98 -1.29
C GLY A 113 4.55 -4.16 -2.59
N GLY A 114 4.52 -2.83 -2.49
CA GLY A 114 4.31 -1.98 -3.65
C GLY A 114 5.24 -2.26 -4.82
N PHE A 115 6.54 -2.26 -4.60
CA PHE A 115 7.55 -2.55 -5.61
C PHE A 115 7.76 -4.05 -5.83
N GLY A 116 7.76 -4.84 -4.75
CA GLY A 116 7.96 -6.28 -4.83
C GLY A 116 6.91 -6.98 -5.69
N LEU A 117 5.63 -6.67 -5.49
CA LEU A 117 4.55 -7.26 -6.28
C LEU A 117 4.56 -6.77 -7.75
N ALA A 118 4.93 -5.50 -7.98
CA ALA A 118 5.15 -5.01 -9.34
C ALA A 118 6.28 -5.78 -10.04
N ALA A 119 7.39 -6.07 -9.34
CA ALA A 119 8.47 -6.88 -9.86
C ALA A 119 8.02 -8.31 -10.20
N MET A 120 7.21 -8.94 -9.31
CA MET A 120 6.62 -10.27 -9.59
C MET A 120 5.75 -10.28 -10.85
N ALA A 121 4.98 -9.23 -11.09
CA ALA A 121 4.14 -9.11 -12.28
C ALA A 121 4.93 -9.06 -13.61
N ASN A 122 6.24 -8.81 -13.55
CA ASN A 122 7.16 -8.82 -14.69
C ASN A 122 8.23 -9.91 -14.57
N ASP A 123 7.85 -11.07 -14.09
CA ASP A 123 8.71 -12.27 -14.08
C ASP A 123 10.03 -12.11 -13.29
N ALA A 124 10.01 -11.41 -12.14
CA ALA A 124 11.15 -11.46 -11.20
C ALA A 124 11.45 -12.92 -10.82
N ALA A 125 12.72 -13.28 -10.70
CA ALA A 125 13.13 -14.65 -10.32
C ALA A 125 12.79 -14.96 -8.86
N SER A 126 12.85 -13.97 -7.97
CA SER A 126 12.42 -14.05 -6.58
C SER A 126 12.18 -12.66 -6.01
N VAL A 127 11.35 -12.55 -4.98
CA VAL A 127 11.08 -11.30 -4.28
C VAL A 127 11.14 -11.50 -2.77
N THR A 128 11.91 -10.65 -2.10
CA THR A 128 11.93 -10.53 -0.64
C THR A 128 11.40 -9.15 -0.25
N CYS A 129 10.33 -9.09 0.54
CA CYS A 129 9.77 -7.86 1.10
C CYS A 129 10.14 -7.74 2.58
N VAL A 130 10.63 -6.56 2.98
CA VAL A 130 11.01 -6.26 4.37
C VAL A 130 10.21 -5.06 4.87
N ASP A 131 9.52 -5.21 5.99
CA ASP A 131 8.77 -4.11 6.64
C ASP A 131 8.62 -4.35 8.14
N GLY A 132 8.47 -3.29 8.92
CA GLY A 132 8.19 -3.35 10.36
C GLY A 132 6.74 -3.77 10.69
N SER A 133 5.82 -3.61 9.74
CA SER A 133 4.37 -3.86 9.90
C SER A 133 3.98 -5.28 9.51
N LYS A 134 3.73 -6.14 10.50
CA LYS A 134 3.21 -7.49 10.23
C LYS A 134 1.87 -7.50 9.45
N PRO A 135 0.90 -6.62 9.76
CA PRO A 135 -0.34 -6.54 8.96
C PRO A 135 -0.06 -6.20 7.49
N ALA A 136 0.82 -5.22 7.21
CA ALA A 136 1.16 -4.85 5.84
C ALA A 136 1.81 -6.02 5.08
N LEU A 137 2.77 -6.72 5.69
CA LEU A 137 3.41 -7.91 5.11
C LEU A 137 2.42 -9.07 4.87
N SER A 138 1.39 -9.21 5.71
CA SER A 138 0.32 -10.19 5.47
C SER A 138 -0.46 -9.86 4.20
N LEU A 139 -0.72 -8.58 3.94
CA LEU A 139 -1.37 -8.11 2.71
C LEU A 139 -0.44 -8.29 1.50
N ALA A 140 0.86 -8.01 1.65
CA ALA A 140 1.87 -8.28 0.62
C ALA A 140 1.90 -9.77 0.23
N SER A 141 1.88 -10.67 1.22
CA SER A 141 1.85 -12.12 0.99
C SER A 141 0.58 -12.57 0.26
N ARG A 142 -0.58 -11.99 0.59
CA ARG A 142 -1.83 -12.24 -0.17
C ARG A 142 -1.71 -11.74 -1.61
N GLY A 143 -1.12 -10.55 -1.80
CA GLY A 143 -0.86 -9.97 -3.12
C GLY A 143 0.09 -10.83 -3.96
N ALA A 144 1.13 -11.40 -3.35
CA ALA A 144 2.07 -12.30 -4.03
C ALA A 144 1.35 -13.54 -4.60
N VAL A 145 0.53 -14.20 -3.78
CA VAL A 145 -0.28 -15.36 -4.22
C VAL A 145 -1.23 -14.97 -5.36
N ALA A 146 -1.89 -13.81 -5.26
CA ALA A 146 -2.85 -13.36 -6.27
C ALA A 146 -2.17 -12.87 -7.57
N THR A 147 -0.92 -12.38 -7.49
CA THR A 147 -0.16 -11.92 -8.65
C THR A 147 0.50 -13.08 -9.39
N ARG A 148 1.33 -13.86 -8.70
CA ARG A 148 2.06 -15.03 -9.23
C ARG A 148 2.45 -15.97 -8.09
N ALA A 149 1.65 -16.99 -7.87
CA ALA A 149 1.86 -17.93 -6.77
C ALA A 149 3.16 -18.77 -6.92
N GLU A 150 3.64 -19.00 -8.13
CA GLU A 150 4.84 -19.79 -8.42
C GLU A 150 6.16 -19.02 -8.27
N THR A 151 6.14 -17.68 -8.24
CA THR A 151 7.36 -16.90 -7.98
C THR A 151 7.74 -16.99 -6.51
N PRO A 152 8.97 -17.39 -6.15
CA PRO A 152 9.43 -17.39 -4.78
C PRO A 152 9.27 -16.03 -4.13
N PHE A 153 8.48 -15.99 -3.04
CA PHE A 153 8.19 -14.76 -2.29
C PHE A 153 8.47 -14.97 -0.82
N GLU A 154 9.22 -14.05 -0.21
CA GLU A 154 9.54 -14.04 1.20
C GLU A 154 9.13 -12.70 1.83
N ALA A 155 8.45 -12.72 2.98
CA ALA A 155 8.10 -11.54 3.77
C ALA A 155 8.80 -11.59 5.12
N ILE A 156 9.71 -10.64 5.36
CA ILE A 156 10.52 -10.57 6.58
C ILE A 156 10.07 -9.36 7.40
N LYS A 157 9.57 -9.63 8.62
CA LYS A 157 9.24 -8.58 9.58
C LYS A 157 10.46 -8.19 10.38
N GLY A 158 10.83 -6.92 10.38
CA GLY A 158 11.92 -6.41 11.23
C GLY A 158 12.21 -4.95 10.98
N ASP A 159 13.17 -4.41 11.75
CA ASP A 159 13.80 -3.15 11.37
C ASP A 159 14.58 -3.35 10.08
N ALA A 160 14.44 -2.42 9.14
CA ALA A 160 14.99 -2.57 7.81
C ALA A 160 16.53 -2.68 7.81
N PHE A 161 17.20 -1.91 8.67
CA PHE A 161 18.66 -1.90 8.74
C PHE A 161 19.18 -3.18 9.39
N ASP A 162 18.51 -3.67 10.42
CA ASP A 162 18.87 -4.93 11.08
C ASP A 162 18.71 -6.09 10.11
N VAL A 163 17.57 -6.19 9.44
CA VAL A 163 17.28 -7.26 8.47
C VAL A 163 18.27 -7.23 7.28
N MET A 164 18.59 -6.05 6.73
CA MET A 164 19.61 -5.95 5.69
C MET A 164 20.99 -6.45 6.19
N GLY A 165 21.36 -6.12 7.43
CA GLY A 165 22.59 -6.61 8.06
C GLY A 165 22.59 -8.14 8.21
N GLU A 166 21.46 -8.73 8.64
CA GLU A 166 21.30 -10.18 8.77
C GLU A 166 21.39 -10.89 7.40
N LEU A 167 20.70 -10.38 6.39
CA LEU A 167 20.75 -10.93 5.03
C LEU A 167 22.17 -10.90 4.46
N ALA A 168 22.87 -9.78 4.63
CA ALA A 168 24.28 -9.66 4.23
C ALA A 168 25.18 -10.65 4.99
N GLY A 169 24.99 -10.81 6.30
CA GLY A 169 25.72 -11.78 7.14
C GLY A 169 25.48 -13.24 6.72
N GLN A 170 24.31 -13.54 6.14
CA GLN A 170 23.97 -14.85 5.55
C GLN A 170 24.52 -15.05 4.13
N GLY A 171 25.20 -14.05 3.56
CA GLY A 171 25.68 -14.08 2.18
C GLY A 171 24.59 -13.94 1.12
N LYS A 172 23.40 -13.48 1.47
CA LYS A 172 22.32 -13.21 0.52
C LYS A 172 22.69 -12.02 -0.39
N THR A 173 22.43 -12.18 -1.67
CA THR A 173 22.66 -11.14 -2.68
C THR A 173 21.40 -10.95 -3.52
N TYR A 174 21.18 -9.70 -3.95
CA TYR A 174 20.04 -9.33 -4.77
C TYR A 174 20.51 -8.49 -5.96
N GLU A 175 19.90 -8.71 -7.13
CA GLU A 175 20.27 -7.99 -8.36
C GLU A 175 19.54 -6.66 -8.49
N LEU A 176 18.44 -6.50 -7.75
CA LEU A 176 17.68 -5.26 -7.67
C LEU A 176 17.28 -5.02 -6.20
N VAL A 177 17.69 -3.88 -5.66
CA VAL A 177 17.35 -3.46 -4.28
C VAL A 177 16.61 -2.13 -4.35
N ILE A 178 15.47 -2.06 -3.67
CA ILE A 178 14.64 -0.85 -3.50
C ILE A 178 14.60 -0.52 -2.01
N CYS A 179 14.88 0.76 -1.66
CA CYS A 179 14.81 1.26 -0.29
C CYS A 179 14.48 2.77 -0.23
#